data_3fc1c846065ad25a0323d2cb08195a21
#
_entry.id   3fc1c846065ad25a0323d2cb08195a21
#
_cell.length_a   1.000
_cell.length_b   1.000
_cell.length_c   1.000
_cell.angle_alpha   90.00
_cell.angle_beta   90.00
_cell.angle_gamma   90.00
#
_symmetry.space_group_name_H-M   'P 1'
#
loop_
_entity.id
_entity.type
_entity.pdbx_description
1 polymer ?
#
loop_
_entity_poly.entity_id
_entity_poly.type
_entity_poly.pdbx_seq_one_letter_code
_entity_poly.pdbx_strand_id
1 'polypeptide(L)'
;MKRIASPIVFSLLVFLLVSNIVFGQGMGIHALRIFIPSELMSFFVTSEPIGDGGNLGGLEGADAHCQRLATNAGAGDRTWRAYLSTQARPGQPAINARDRIGDGPWYHARGVLRRPIKTSEIHGDTLVEAQRGANMFKAFALTEKGDEINGVGDPMPNLHDMLTGTRPDGRAFTGTEDRTCNNWTSNDEGAAQVGHSDRIGHGNQSWNSSHATTGCSQEDLASWNGAGLFYCFAVD
;
A
#
# COMPACT_ATOMS: atom_id res chain seq x y z
N MET A 1 8.92 -29.31 -69.09
CA MET A 1 8.06 -28.14 -68.77
C MET A 1 7.54 -28.30 -67.35
N LYS A 2 8.17 -27.66 -66.39
CA LYS A 2 7.69 -27.64 -64.96
C LYS A 2 7.42 -26.20 -64.62
N ARG A 3 6.18 -25.88 -64.29
CA ARG A 3 5.75 -24.56 -63.85
C ARG A 3 6.05 -24.41 -62.36
N ILE A 4 6.78 -23.37 -62.02
CA ILE A 4 7.09 -22.98 -60.65
C ILE A 4 5.99 -22.05 -60.17
N ALA A 5 5.28 -22.42 -59.11
CA ALA A 5 4.29 -21.57 -58.47
C ALA A 5 4.98 -20.68 -57.42
N SER A 6 4.76 -19.39 -57.52
CA SER A 6 5.23 -18.35 -56.62
C SER A 6 4.28 -18.22 -55.43
N PRO A 7 4.74 -18.08 -54.17
CA PRO A 7 3.86 -17.82 -53.03
C PRO A 7 3.48 -16.34 -52.98
N ILE A 8 2.18 -16.10 -52.86
CA ILE A 8 1.59 -14.78 -52.63
C ILE A 8 1.80 -14.41 -51.15
N VAL A 9 2.58 -13.35 -50.91
CA VAL A 9 2.72 -12.72 -49.62
C VAL A 9 1.50 -11.85 -49.37
N PHE A 10 0.68 -12.25 -48.38
CA PHE A 10 -0.43 -11.42 -47.88
C PHE A 10 0.15 -10.39 -46.91
N SER A 11 0.27 -9.15 -47.40
CA SER A 11 0.61 -7.99 -46.56
C SER A 11 -0.69 -7.47 -45.92
N LEU A 12 -0.81 -7.65 -44.57
CA LEU A 12 -1.91 -7.10 -43.80
C LEU A 12 -1.63 -5.60 -43.57
N LEU A 13 -2.25 -4.73 -44.37
CA LEU A 13 -2.28 -3.28 -44.13
C LEU A 13 -3.31 -3.01 -43.02
N VAL A 14 -2.83 -2.65 -41.85
CA VAL A 14 -3.68 -2.10 -40.78
C VAL A 14 -3.97 -0.64 -41.13
N PHE A 15 -5.19 -0.34 -41.59
CA PHE A 15 -5.67 1.01 -41.77
C PHE A 15 -6.00 1.61 -40.39
N LEU A 16 -5.16 2.54 -39.95
CA LEU A 16 -5.49 3.47 -38.86
C LEU A 16 -6.49 4.50 -39.40
N LEU A 17 -7.77 4.32 -39.10
CA LEU A 17 -8.79 5.35 -39.32
C LEU A 17 -8.60 6.46 -38.28
N VAL A 18 -7.90 7.52 -38.68
CA VAL A 18 -7.91 8.80 -37.96
C VAL A 18 -9.18 9.53 -38.35
N SER A 19 -10.24 9.38 -37.54
CA SER A 19 -11.45 10.20 -37.70
C SER A 19 -11.19 11.60 -37.15
N ASN A 20 -11.13 12.59 -38.00
CA ASN A 20 -11.15 14.01 -37.68
C ASN A 20 -12.55 14.36 -37.13
N ILE A 21 -12.67 14.47 -35.78
CA ILE A 21 -13.86 15.04 -35.16
C ILE A 21 -13.66 16.55 -35.10
N VAL A 22 -14.51 17.27 -35.85
CA VAL A 22 -14.61 18.73 -35.84
C VAL A 22 -15.23 19.14 -34.48
N PHE A 23 -14.48 19.89 -33.65
CA PHE A 23 -14.91 20.39 -32.35
C PHE A 23 -15.93 21.54 -32.54
N GLY A 24 -17.18 21.27 -32.17
CA GLY A 24 -18.15 22.31 -31.80
C GLY A 24 -17.83 22.81 -30.38
N GLN A 25 -17.87 24.13 -30.18
CA GLN A 25 -17.54 24.79 -28.91
C GLN A 25 -18.48 24.38 -27.76
N GLY A 26 -17.90 24.05 -26.59
CA GLY A 26 -18.53 24.25 -25.30
C GLY A 26 -19.11 23.04 -24.60
N MET A 27 -18.34 22.02 -24.33
CA MET A 27 -18.48 21.18 -23.12
C MET A 27 -17.09 20.71 -22.72
N GLY A 28 -16.67 21.15 -21.52
CA GLY A 28 -15.42 20.69 -20.91
C GLY A 28 -15.49 19.18 -20.67
N ILE A 29 -14.91 18.42 -21.57
CA ILE A 29 -14.64 17.00 -21.33
C ILE A 29 -13.54 16.96 -20.29
N HIS A 30 -13.93 16.72 -19.02
CA HIS A 30 -12.96 16.22 -18.08
C HIS A 30 -12.50 14.85 -18.62
N ALA A 31 -11.36 14.87 -19.32
CA ALA A 31 -10.72 13.63 -19.71
C ALA A 31 -10.44 12.84 -18.42
N LEU A 32 -11.17 11.75 -18.23
CA LEU A 32 -10.91 10.81 -17.16
C LEU A 32 -9.49 10.29 -17.40
N ARG A 33 -8.52 10.82 -16.66
CA ARG A 33 -7.16 10.28 -16.69
C ARG A 33 -7.22 8.92 -16.03
N ILE A 34 -7.30 7.86 -16.82
CA ILE A 34 -7.10 6.51 -16.35
C ILE A 34 -5.62 6.42 -15.97
N PHE A 35 -5.35 6.35 -14.67
CA PHE A 35 -4.01 6.06 -14.18
C PHE A 35 -3.75 4.56 -14.38
N ILE A 36 -2.70 4.21 -15.09
CA ILE A 36 -2.21 2.84 -15.23
C ILE A 36 -0.93 2.76 -14.39
N PRO A 37 -0.93 1.97 -13.31
CA PRO A 37 0.27 1.76 -12.50
C PRO A 37 1.42 1.23 -13.34
N SER A 38 2.63 1.51 -12.91
CA SER A 38 3.82 0.90 -13.51
C SER A 38 3.78 -0.62 -13.36
N GLU A 39 4.18 -1.35 -14.39
CA GLU A 39 4.40 -2.80 -14.34
C GLU A 39 5.37 -3.24 -13.22
N LEU A 40 6.19 -2.31 -12.76
CA LEU A 40 7.12 -2.52 -11.65
C LEU A 40 6.45 -2.35 -10.28
N MET A 41 5.21 -1.87 -10.18
CA MET A 41 4.57 -1.64 -8.90
C MET A 41 4.63 -2.89 -8.02
N SER A 42 5.25 -2.76 -6.87
CA SER A 42 5.38 -3.83 -5.88
C SER A 42 5.16 -3.34 -4.45
N PHE A 43 4.71 -2.08 -4.30
CA PHE A 43 4.37 -1.44 -3.03
C PHE A 43 3.29 -0.39 -3.26
N PHE A 44 2.33 -0.29 -2.32
CA PHE A 44 1.35 0.80 -2.25
C PHE A 44 0.76 0.94 -0.84
N VAL A 45 0.12 2.08 -0.59
CA VAL A 45 -0.79 2.29 0.54
C VAL A 45 -2.22 2.05 0.05
N THR A 46 -3.05 1.37 0.83
CA THR A 46 -4.45 1.14 0.43
C THR A 46 -5.17 2.47 0.21
N SER A 47 -5.85 2.65 -0.94
CA SER A 47 -6.61 3.88 -1.23
C SER A 47 -7.94 3.95 -0.48
N GLU A 48 -8.40 2.83 0.07
CA GLU A 48 -9.61 2.69 0.84
C GLU A 48 -9.43 1.68 1.98
N PRO A 49 -10.10 1.87 3.13
CA PRO A 49 -10.08 0.91 4.21
C PRO A 49 -10.97 -0.30 3.90
N ILE A 50 -10.89 -1.34 4.73
CA ILE A 50 -11.89 -2.42 4.75
C ILE A 50 -13.23 -1.88 5.25
N GLY A 51 -13.19 -0.89 6.19
CA GLY A 51 -14.38 -0.18 6.65
C GLY A 51 -14.98 -0.76 7.93
N ASP A 52 -14.25 -1.60 8.65
CA ASP A 52 -14.64 -2.19 9.93
C ASP A 52 -13.55 -1.96 11.01
N GLY A 53 -13.03 -0.74 11.06
CA GLY A 53 -11.99 -0.35 12.01
C GLY A 53 -10.74 -1.22 11.90
N GLY A 54 -10.29 -1.73 13.05
CA GLY A 54 -9.16 -2.66 13.17
C GLY A 54 -9.51 -4.12 12.88
N ASN A 55 -10.80 -4.44 12.66
CA ASN A 55 -11.20 -5.77 12.21
C ASN A 55 -10.98 -5.90 10.70
N LEU A 56 -9.84 -6.44 10.33
CA LEU A 56 -9.45 -6.64 8.93
C LEU A 56 -9.76 -8.08 8.45
N GLY A 57 -10.39 -8.91 9.31
CA GLY A 57 -10.53 -10.34 9.07
C GLY A 57 -9.20 -11.10 9.29
N GLY A 58 -8.36 -10.62 10.22
CA GLY A 58 -7.02 -11.12 10.45
C GLY A 58 -6.05 -10.76 9.32
N LEU A 59 -4.89 -11.41 9.29
CA LEU A 59 -3.91 -11.22 8.22
C LEU A 59 -4.43 -11.69 6.86
N GLU A 60 -5.24 -12.73 6.84
CA GLU A 60 -5.81 -13.28 5.60
C GLU A 60 -6.76 -12.28 4.94
N GLY A 61 -7.66 -11.65 5.70
CA GLY A 61 -8.55 -10.62 5.19
C GLY A 61 -7.81 -9.38 4.71
N ALA A 62 -6.77 -8.95 5.44
CA ALA A 62 -5.92 -7.84 5.02
C ALA A 62 -5.14 -8.15 3.73
N ASP A 63 -4.60 -9.37 3.57
CA ASP A 63 -3.92 -9.80 2.36
C ASP A 63 -4.89 -9.85 1.16
N ALA A 64 -6.09 -10.37 1.38
CA ALA A 64 -7.13 -10.39 0.35
C ALA A 64 -7.53 -8.98 -0.09
N HIS A 65 -7.56 -8.00 0.82
CA HIS A 65 -7.80 -6.60 0.49
C HIS A 65 -6.67 -6.02 -0.36
N CYS A 66 -5.40 -6.25 0.02
CA CYS A 66 -4.24 -5.85 -0.80
C CYS A 66 -4.33 -6.44 -2.21
N GLN A 67 -4.61 -7.75 -2.31
CA GLN A 67 -4.74 -8.44 -3.59
C GLN A 67 -5.86 -7.86 -4.44
N ARG A 68 -7.01 -7.56 -3.83
CA ARG A 68 -8.17 -6.96 -4.53
C ARG A 68 -7.83 -5.58 -5.09
N LEU A 69 -7.21 -4.70 -4.28
CA LEU A 69 -6.84 -3.35 -4.73
C LEU A 69 -5.79 -3.41 -5.85
N ALA A 70 -4.77 -4.25 -5.70
CA ALA A 70 -3.76 -4.46 -6.73
C ALA A 70 -4.39 -4.99 -8.04
N THR A 71 -5.32 -5.94 -7.96
CA THR A 71 -6.03 -6.48 -9.12
C THR A 71 -6.85 -5.40 -9.84
N ASN A 72 -7.56 -4.58 -9.07
CA ASN A 72 -8.34 -3.47 -9.62
C ASN A 72 -7.46 -2.40 -10.30
N ALA A 73 -6.21 -2.27 -9.85
CA ALA A 73 -5.21 -1.38 -10.44
C ALA A 73 -4.43 -2.02 -11.60
N GLY A 74 -4.68 -3.29 -11.95
CA GLY A 74 -3.99 -3.98 -13.06
C GLY A 74 -2.67 -4.65 -12.68
N ALA A 75 -2.39 -4.84 -11.37
CA ALA A 75 -1.20 -5.51 -10.83
C ALA A 75 -1.57 -6.78 -10.05
N GLY A 76 -2.65 -7.44 -10.44
CA GLY A 76 -3.21 -8.62 -9.76
C GLY A 76 -2.49 -9.94 -10.07
N ASP A 77 -1.55 -9.95 -10.97
CA ASP A 77 -0.72 -11.10 -11.35
C ASP A 77 0.37 -11.42 -10.31
N ARG A 78 0.60 -10.51 -9.37
CA ARG A 78 1.51 -10.68 -8.23
C ARG A 78 0.77 -11.12 -6.98
N THR A 79 1.51 -11.72 -6.04
CA THR A 79 1.01 -12.06 -4.70
C THR A 79 1.22 -10.89 -3.76
N TRP A 80 0.14 -10.33 -3.22
CA TRP A 80 0.18 -9.16 -2.36
C TRP A 80 -0.09 -9.50 -0.90
N ARG A 81 0.68 -8.88 -0.01
CA ARG A 81 0.53 -9.03 1.44
C ARG A 81 0.50 -7.69 2.16
N ALA A 82 -0.33 -7.62 3.19
CA ALA A 82 -0.37 -6.51 4.12
C ALA A 82 0.87 -6.48 5.02
N TYR A 83 1.44 -5.31 5.23
CA TYR A 83 2.52 -5.09 6.19
C TYR A 83 1.95 -4.95 7.60
N LEU A 84 1.62 -6.07 8.21
CA LEU A 84 0.99 -6.16 9.52
C LEU A 84 1.67 -7.22 10.37
N SER A 85 1.95 -6.91 11.64
CA SER A 85 2.36 -7.90 12.63
C SER A 85 1.15 -8.46 13.40
N THR A 86 1.30 -9.65 13.96
CA THR A 86 0.40 -10.20 15.00
C THR A 86 1.19 -10.51 16.25
N GLN A 87 0.56 -10.34 17.42
CA GLN A 87 1.16 -10.67 18.70
C GLN A 87 0.95 -12.14 19.03
N ALA A 88 1.90 -12.70 19.80
CA ALA A 88 1.80 -14.09 20.27
C ALA A 88 0.57 -14.29 21.15
N ARG A 89 -0.09 -15.44 21.00
CA ARG A 89 -1.22 -15.90 21.81
C ARG A 89 -1.02 -17.37 22.17
N PRO A 90 -1.77 -17.90 23.15
CA PRO A 90 -1.69 -19.31 23.48
C PRO A 90 -1.88 -20.19 22.22
N GLY A 91 -0.86 -20.97 21.88
CA GLY A 91 -0.85 -21.83 20.69
C GLY A 91 -0.60 -21.14 19.35
N GLN A 92 -0.41 -19.82 19.34
CA GLN A 92 -0.14 -19.05 18.12
C GLN A 92 1.10 -18.17 18.30
N PRO A 93 2.20 -18.41 17.57
CA PRO A 93 3.36 -17.55 17.62
C PRO A 93 3.06 -16.17 17.02
N ALA A 94 3.83 -15.16 17.44
CA ALA A 94 3.80 -13.85 16.79
C ALA A 94 4.27 -13.96 15.34
N ILE A 95 3.71 -13.11 14.51
CA ILE A 95 4.13 -12.93 13.09
C ILE A 95 4.67 -11.51 12.96
N ASN A 96 5.87 -11.37 12.40
CA ASN A 96 6.47 -10.07 12.18
C ASN A 96 6.10 -9.53 10.78
N ALA A 97 5.74 -8.27 10.68
CA ALA A 97 5.42 -7.63 9.41
C ALA A 97 6.60 -7.71 8.41
N ARG A 98 7.82 -7.50 8.90
CA ARG A 98 9.05 -7.56 8.08
C ARG A 98 9.28 -8.91 7.41
N ASP A 99 8.88 -10.00 8.06
CA ASP A 99 9.11 -11.36 7.55
C ASP A 99 8.05 -11.78 6.52
N ARG A 100 7.01 -10.94 6.36
CA ARG A 100 5.91 -11.21 5.43
C ARG A 100 6.12 -10.65 4.03
N ILE A 101 7.00 -9.68 3.88
CA ILE A 101 7.11 -8.87 2.66
C ILE A 101 8.32 -9.21 1.78
N GLY A 102 9.19 -10.13 2.19
CA GLY A 102 10.42 -10.47 1.44
C GLY A 102 11.51 -9.39 1.55
N ASP A 103 12.44 -9.38 0.61
CA ASP A 103 13.65 -8.54 0.64
C ASP A 103 13.60 -7.32 -0.29
N GLY A 104 12.56 -7.18 -1.12
CA GLY A 104 12.48 -6.16 -2.15
C GLY A 104 13.35 -6.46 -3.38
N PRO A 105 13.66 -5.52 -4.24
CA PRO A 105 13.35 -4.09 -4.15
C PRO A 105 11.87 -3.76 -4.44
N TRP A 106 11.31 -2.76 -3.77
CA TRP A 106 9.93 -2.35 -3.99
C TRP A 106 9.83 -1.01 -4.71
N TYR A 107 8.79 -0.90 -5.50
CA TYR A 107 8.49 0.22 -6.39
C TYR A 107 7.07 0.68 -6.18
N HIS A 108 6.85 1.98 -5.99
CA HIS A 108 5.49 2.51 -5.86
C HIS A 108 4.75 2.55 -7.21
N ALA A 109 3.47 2.88 -7.19
CA ALA A 109 2.59 2.81 -8.36
C ALA A 109 3.04 3.61 -9.58
N ARG A 110 3.80 4.70 -9.41
CA ARG A 110 4.32 5.48 -10.53
C ARG A 110 5.62 4.93 -11.12
N GLY A 111 6.16 3.85 -10.57
CA GLY A 111 7.39 3.21 -11.06
C GLY A 111 8.64 4.10 -11.03
N VAL A 112 8.52 5.34 -10.59
CA VAL A 112 9.62 6.29 -10.56
C VAL A 112 10.47 5.98 -9.35
N LEU A 113 11.63 5.43 -9.63
CA LEU A 113 12.62 5.15 -8.63
C LEU A 113 13.66 6.24 -8.59
N ARG A 114 13.78 6.82 -7.44
CA ARG A 114 15.08 7.37 -7.09
C ARG A 114 16.00 6.25 -6.56
N ARG A 115 15.40 5.19 -5.97
CA ARG A 115 16.15 4.08 -5.40
C ARG A 115 15.19 2.94 -5.02
N PRO A 116 15.46 1.67 -5.36
CA PRO A 116 14.69 0.56 -4.83
C PRO A 116 14.88 0.49 -3.31
N ILE A 117 13.79 0.22 -2.60
CA ILE A 117 13.83 0.04 -1.14
C ILE A 117 14.00 -1.43 -0.85
N LYS A 118 14.97 -1.76 0.01
CA LYS A 118 15.19 -3.10 0.55
C LYS A 118 14.71 -3.18 1.99
N THR A 119 14.42 -4.39 2.46
CA THR A 119 13.99 -4.64 3.84
C THR A 119 14.94 -4.02 4.87
N SER A 120 16.26 -4.12 4.66
CA SER A 120 17.28 -3.52 5.51
C SER A 120 17.30 -1.98 5.49
N GLU A 121 16.71 -1.36 4.50
CA GLU A 121 16.68 0.11 4.36
C GLU A 121 15.41 0.73 4.95
N ILE A 122 14.37 -0.07 5.22
CA ILE A 122 13.11 0.39 5.84
C ILE A 122 12.99 -0.04 7.30
N HIS A 123 13.79 -0.99 7.74
CA HIS A 123 13.83 -1.47 9.12
C HIS A 123 15.23 -1.26 9.69
N GLY A 124 15.41 -0.26 10.51
CA GLY A 124 16.63 -0.13 11.30
C GLY A 124 16.61 -1.08 12.49
N ASP A 125 17.78 -1.51 12.97
CA ASP A 125 17.88 -2.26 14.24
C ASP A 125 17.72 -1.36 15.46
N THR A 126 17.86 -0.05 15.27
CA THR A 126 17.58 0.98 16.26
C THR A 126 16.53 1.96 15.75
N LEU A 127 15.85 2.66 16.68
CA LEU A 127 14.90 3.72 16.32
C LEU A 127 15.54 4.80 15.45
N VAL A 128 16.79 5.13 15.72
CA VAL A 128 17.55 6.14 14.96
C VAL A 128 17.80 5.68 13.52
N GLU A 129 18.15 4.40 13.32
CA GLU A 129 18.34 3.83 11.99
C GLU A 129 17.02 3.75 11.24
N ALA A 130 15.95 3.29 11.89
CA ALA A 130 14.60 3.26 11.32
C ALA A 130 14.13 4.66 10.91
N GLN A 131 14.45 5.68 11.68
CA GLN A 131 14.12 7.08 11.35
C GLN A 131 14.97 7.66 10.23
N ARG A 132 16.27 7.30 10.15
CA ARG A 132 17.22 7.86 9.18
C ARG A 132 17.18 7.12 7.84
N GLY A 133 17.03 5.79 7.88
CA GLY A 133 17.19 4.92 6.72
C GLY A 133 15.94 4.76 5.87
N ALA A 134 14.77 4.90 6.46
CA ALA A 134 13.54 4.63 5.76
C ALA A 134 13.25 5.70 4.68
N ASN A 135 13.29 5.28 3.42
CA ASN A 135 12.86 6.10 2.29
C ASN A 135 11.33 6.13 2.14
N MET A 136 10.60 5.70 3.18
CA MET A 136 9.15 5.76 3.26
C MET A 136 8.74 7.15 3.73
N PHE A 137 8.28 7.97 2.82
CA PHE A 137 7.76 9.31 3.06
C PHE A 137 6.61 9.58 2.09
N LYS A 138 5.85 10.61 2.28
CA LYS A 138 4.60 10.91 1.56
C LYS A 138 4.66 10.68 0.05
N ALA A 139 5.63 11.26 -0.63
CA ALA A 139 5.77 11.14 -2.10
C ALA A 139 6.15 9.71 -2.57
N PHE A 140 6.52 8.81 -1.65
CA PHE A 140 6.76 7.41 -1.92
C PHE A 140 5.58 6.53 -1.50
N ALA A 141 4.89 6.86 -0.42
CA ALA A 141 3.73 6.16 0.12
C ALA A 141 2.46 6.47 -0.72
N LEU A 142 2.50 6.10 -2.00
CA LEU A 142 1.39 6.29 -2.92
C LEU A 142 0.39 5.14 -2.83
N THR A 143 -0.86 5.44 -3.14
CA THR A 143 -1.90 4.41 -3.29
C THR A 143 -1.64 3.55 -4.53
N GLU A 144 -2.36 2.45 -4.68
CA GLU A 144 -2.34 1.63 -5.91
C GLU A 144 -2.82 2.42 -7.14
N LYS A 145 -3.51 3.55 -6.93
CA LYS A 145 -3.95 4.49 -7.97
C LYS A 145 -2.91 5.56 -8.27
N GLY A 146 -1.80 5.57 -7.53
CA GLY A 146 -0.73 6.56 -7.68
C GLY A 146 -1.01 7.89 -6.99
N ASP A 147 -2.01 7.98 -6.13
CA ASP A 147 -2.36 9.19 -5.40
C ASP A 147 -1.61 9.26 -4.06
N GLU A 148 -1.33 10.46 -3.60
CA GLU A 148 -0.84 10.71 -2.24
C GLU A 148 -2.00 10.65 -1.25
N ILE A 149 -1.74 10.10 -0.05
CA ILE A 149 -2.66 10.19 1.07
C ILE A 149 -2.49 11.55 1.76
N ASN A 150 -3.60 12.20 2.11
CA ASN A 150 -3.57 13.45 2.87
C ASN A 150 -2.87 13.24 4.22
N GLY A 151 -1.89 14.08 4.50
CA GLY A 151 -1.12 14.10 5.73
C GLY A 151 -1.11 15.48 6.37
N VAL A 152 -0.14 15.72 7.23
CA VAL A 152 0.01 17.01 7.93
C VAL A 152 0.26 18.14 6.94
N GLY A 153 -0.59 19.17 7.00
CA GLY A 153 -0.51 20.34 6.12
C GLY A 153 -1.32 20.25 4.83
N ASP A 154 -1.94 19.11 4.55
CA ASP A 154 -2.88 18.95 3.43
C ASP A 154 -4.30 19.36 3.82
N PRO A 155 -5.22 19.46 2.85
CA PRO A 155 -6.65 19.59 3.15
C PRO A 155 -7.16 18.41 4.01
N MET A 156 -8.07 18.72 4.94
CA MET A 156 -8.71 17.69 5.77
C MET A 156 -9.57 16.73 4.93
N PRO A 157 -9.70 15.45 5.35
CA PRO A 157 -9.14 14.87 6.57
C PRO A 157 -7.66 14.49 6.42
N ASN A 158 -6.90 14.61 7.52
CA ASN A 158 -5.60 13.99 7.63
C ASN A 158 -5.78 12.47 7.83
N LEU A 159 -5.11 11.65 7.03
CA LEU A 159 -5.29 10.19 6.99
C LEU A 159 -3.94 9.45 7.07
N HIS A 160 -2.90 10.09 7.61
CA HIS A 160 -1.54 9.58 7.53
C HIS A 160 -1.21 8.39 8.45
N ASP A 161 -2.09 8.05 9.39
CA ASP A 161 -1.90 6.91 10.30
C ASP A 161 -2.22 5.60 9.61
N MET A 162 -1.18 4.82 9.37
CA MET A 162 -1.25 3.50 8.75
C MET A 162 -1.21 2.41 9.81
N LEU A 163 -2.15 1.48 9.77
CA LEU A 163 -2.14 0.29 10.63
C LEU A 163 -0.90 -0.57 10.31
N THR A 164 -0.19 -1.00 11.35
CA THR A 164 1.01 -1.85 11.20
C THR A 164 1.16 -2.89 12.29
N GLY A 165 0.80 -2.57 13.54
CA GLY A 165 0.95 -3.45 14.69
C GLY A 165 2.40 -3.83 14.99
N THR A 166 3.37 -3.02 14.54
CA THR A 166 4.78 -3.41 14.56
C THR A 166 5.68 -2.39 15.27
N ARG A 167 6.81 -2.85 15.77
CA ARG A 167 7.90 -2.01 16.28
C ARG A 167 8.67 -1.38 15.10
N PRO A 168 9.52 -0.37 15.36
CA PRO A 168 10.30 0.27 14.28
C PRO A 168 11.14 -0.69 13.44
N ASP A 169 11.63 -1.78 14.05
CA ASP A 169 12.40 -2.84 13.38
C ASP A 169 11.54 -3.83 12.56
N GLY A 170 10.24 -3.58 12.46
CA GLY A 170 9.29 -4.42 11.73
C GLY A 170 8.90 -5.72 12.43
N ARG A 171 9.26 -5.88 13.71
CA ARG A 171 8.86 -7.05 14.51
C ARG A 171 7.64 -6.78 15.36
N ALA A 172 6.93 -7.84 15.71
CA ALA A 172 5.79 -7.78 16.61
C ALA A 172 6.18 -7.27 18.00
N PHE A 173 5.22 -6.66 18.70
CA PHE A 173 5.35 -6.37 20.11
C PHE A 173 5.29 -7.67 20.94
N THR A 174 6.12 -7.75 21.97
CA THR A 174 6.22 -8.92 22.87
C THR A 174 5.52 -8.72 24.20
N GLY A 175 5.00 -7.51 24.47
CA GLY A 175 4.26 -7.18 25.69
C GLY A 175 2.83 -7.72 25.69
N THR A 176 2.15 -7.56 26.83
CA THR A 176 0.74 -7.96 27.02
C THR A 176 -0.26 -6.93 26.51
N GLU A 177 0.17 -5.69 26.29
CA GLU A 177 -0.67 -4.65 25.71
C GLU A 177 -1.02 -4.99 24.26
N ASP A 178 -2.28 -4.91 23.90
CA ASP A 178 -2.71 -5.09 22.52
C ASP A 178 -2.21 -3.91 21.66
N ARG A 179 -1.59 -4.24 20.55
CA ARG A 179 -1.07 -3.31 19.54
C ARG A 179 -1.52 -3.69 18.12
N THR A 180 -2.49 -4.59 18.04
CA THR A 180 -2.89 -5.22 16.78
C THR A 180 -4.40 -5.37 16.65
N CYS A 181 -5.20 -4.67 17.46
CA CYS A 181 -6.65 -4.83 17.47
C CYS A 181 -7.06 -6.31 17.49
N ASN A 182 -6.59 -7.03 18.53
CA ASN A 182 -6.86 -8.45 18.68
C ASN A 182 -6.35 -9.29 17.47
N ASN A 183 -5.12 -9.01 16.98
CA ASN A 183 -4.59 -9.61 15.76
C ASN A 183 -5.49 -9.38 14.52
N TRP A 184 -5.99 -8.15 14.42
CA TRP A 184 -6.79 -7.64 13.31
C TRP A 184 -8.19 -8.27 13.21
N THR A 185 -8.77 -8.58 14.38
CA THR A 185 -10.12 -9.16 14.48
C THR A 185 -11.05 -8.36 15.39
N SER A 186 -10.63 -7.21 15.90
CA SER A 186 -11.44 -6.31 16.74
C SER A 186 -11.70 -4.98 16.04
N ASN A 187 -12.95 -4.53 16.11
CA ASN A 187 -13.41 -3.20 15.70
C ASN A 187 -13.93 -2.38 16.87
N ASP A 188 -13.58 -2.74 18.10
CA ASP A 188 -14.05 -2.12 19.35
C ASP A 188 -12.89 -2.02 20.35
N GLU A 189 -12.68 -3.05 21.18
CA GLU A 189 -11.66 -3.07 22.20
C GLU A 189 -10.25 -3.30 21.65
N GLY A 190 -9.23 -2.80 22.37
CA GLY A 190 -7.82 -2.95 22.05
C GLY A 190 -7.20 -1.65 21.55
N ALA A 191 -6.07 -1.79 20.89
CA ALA A 191 -5.37 -0.71 20.21
C ALA A 191 -4.57 -1.25 19.03
N ALA A 192 -4.30 -0.42 18.04
CA ALA A 192 -3.38 -0.69 16.96
C ALA A 192 -2.14 0.20 17.07
N GLN A 193 -0.95 -0.35 16.82
CA GLN A 193 0.21 0.47 16.51
C GLN A 193 0.09 0.99 15.09
N VAL A 194 0.31 2.29 14.91
CA VAL A 194 0.29 2.95 13.60
C VAL A 194 1.64 3.58 13.28
N GLY A 195 1.89 3.81 12.00
CA GLY A 195 3.00 4.61 11.50
C GLY A 195 2.49 5.75 10.63
N HIS A 196 3.29 6.81 10.46
CA HIS A 196 2.93 7.98 9.68
C HIS A 196 3.45 7.86 8.25
N SER A 197 2.57 7.77 7.26
CA SER A 197 2.94 7.64 5.84
C SER A 197 3.72 8.85 5.31
N ASP A 198 3.50 10.04 5.88
CA ASP A 198 4.20 11.28 5.56
C ASP A 198 5.42 11.54 6.45
N ARG A 199 5.59 10.77 7.53
CA ARG A 199 6.65 10.93 8.54
C ARG A 199 6.66 12.29 9.21
N ILE A 200 5.52 12.93 9.36
CA ILE A 200 5.34 14.20 10.03
C ILE A 200 4.40 14.00 11.23
N GLY A 201 4.55 14.81 12.27
CA GLY A 201 3.65 14.80 13.41
C GLY A 201 4.34 14.55 14.75
N HIS A 202 3.54 14.41 15.80
CA HIS A 202 3.99 14.20 17.16
C HIS A 202 4.52 12.77 17.38
N GLY A 203 5.40 12.63 18.35
CA GLY A 203 6.01 11.34 18.71
C GLY A 203 7.27 11.07 17.90
N ASN A 204 7.48 9.82 17.53
CA ASN A 204 8.52 9.47 16.59
C ASN A 204 7.95 9.52 15.16
N GLN A 205 8.70 10.04 14.23
CA GLN A 205 8.31 10.17 12.83
C GLN A 205 8.52 8.85 12.06
N SER A 206 8.16 7.73 12.67
CA SER A 206 8.33 6.41 12.05
C SER A 206 7.21 6.14 11.06
N TRP A 207 7.56 5.65 9.89
CA TRP A 207 6.59 5.23 8.89
C TRP A 207 5.75 4.03 9.33
N ASN A 208 6.28 3.20 10.25
CA ASN A 208 5.67 1.93 10.66
C ASN A 208 5.38 1.81 12.16
N SER A 209 5.86 2.72 13.01
CA SER A 209 5.70 2.59 14.47
C SER A 209 5.78 3.94 15.18
N SER A 210 4.77 4.77 15.00
CA SER A 210 4.70 6.10 15.61
C SER A 210 4.06 6.06 16.99
N HIS A 211 2.79 5.69 17.08
CA HIS A 211 2.02 5.63 18.34
C HIS A 211 0.95 4.52 18.25
N ALA A 212 0.27 4.28 19.37
CA ALA A 212 -0.92 3.43 19.41
C ALA A 212 -2.18 4.27 19.25
N THR A 213 -3.24 3.67 18.72
CA THR A 213 -4.60 4.20 18.75
C THR A 213 -5.22 4.07 20.14
N THR A 214 -6.31 4.79 20.40
CA THR A 214 -7.06 4.69 21.67
C THR A 214 -8.06 3.55 21.69
N GLY A 215 -8.42 3.02 20.53
CA GLY A 215 -9.35 1.92 20.33
C GLY A 215 -9.21 1.35 18.93
N CYS A 216 -10.10 0.44 18.58
CA CYS A 216 -10.08 -0.28 17.32
C CYS A 216 -11.31 0.00 16.43
N SER A 217 -12.26 0.80 16.89
CA SER A 217 -13.40 1.20 16.06
C SER A 217 -12.96 2.10 14.91
N GLN A 218 -13.78 2.18 13.87
CA GLN A 218 -13.52 3.11 12.76
C GLN A 218 -13.45 4.57 13.23
N GLU A 219 -14.24 4.92 14.26
CA GLU A 219 -14.26 6.25 14.88
C GLU A 219 -12.95 6.51 15.66
N ASP A 220 -12.48 5.54 16.45
CA ASP A 220 -11.20 5.66 17.16
C ASP A 220 -10.04 5.88 16.18
N LEU A 221 -9.99 5.12 15.08
CA LEU A 221 -8.95 5.28 14.06
C LEU A 221 -9.02 6.68 13.43
N ALA A 222 -10.23 7.17 13.11
CA ALA A 222 -10.43 8.48 12.52
C ALA A 222 -10.07 9.63 13.48
N SER A 223 -10.27 9.45 14.79
CA SER A 223 -9.95 10.46 15.80
C SER A 223 -8.45 10.77 15.91
N TRP A 224 -7.60 9.85 15.43
CA TRP A 224 -6.14 9.94 15.44
C TRP A 224 -5.53 10.12 14.05
N ASN A 225 -6.26 10.74 13.10
CA ASN A 225 -5.79 10.99 11.74
C ASN A 225 -5.54 9.72 10.92
N GLY A 226 -6.29 8.68 11.19
CA GLY A 226 -6.29 7.44 10.42
C GLY A 226 -7.63 7.19 9.72
N ALA A 227 -7.68 6.15 8.92
CA ALA A 227 -8.90 5.66 8.31
C ALA A 227 -8.98 4.13 8.28
N GLY A 228 -8.04 3.44 8.93
CA GLY A 228 -7.88 2.00 8.79
C GLY A 228 -7.12 1.59 7.52
N LEU A 229 -6.30 2.49 6.99
CA LEU A 229 -5.41 2.23 5.86
C LEU A 229 -4.15 1.49 6.30
N PHE A 230 -3.51 0.77 5.39
CA PHE A 230 -2.27 0.03 5.63
C PHE A 230 -1.43 -0.14 4.36
N TYR A 231 -0.19 -0.61 4.53
CA TYR A 231 0.74 -0.84 3.44
C TYR A 231 0.59 -2.24 2.85
N CYS A 232 0.72 -2.34 1.54
CA CYS A 232 0.70 -3.58 0.77
C CYS A 232 2.01 -3.75 0.00
N PHE A 233 2.56 -4.98 0.02
CA PHE A 233 3.79 -5.33 -0.67
C PHE A 233 3.59 -6.58 -1.52
N ALA A 234 4.13 -6.59 -2.73
CA ALA A 234 4.28 -7.80 -3.53
C ALA A 234 5.44 -8.65 -2.98
N VAL A 235 5.26 -9.96 -2.96
CA VAL A 235 6.20 -10.90 -2.34
C VAL A 235 6.86 -11.86 -3.35
N ASP A 236 6.57 -11.69 -4.64
CA ASP A 236 7.12 -12.44 -5.78
C ASP A 236 7.66 -11.50 -6.86
#